data_6ff70ddd901ac257d81e949b98892d08
#
_entry.id   6ff70ddd901ac257d81e949b98892d08
#
_cell.length_a   1.000
_cell.length_b   1.000
_cell.length_c   1.000
_cell.angle_alpha   90.00
_cell.angle_beta   90.00
_cell.angle_gamma   90.00
#
_symmetry.space_group_name_H-M   'P 1'
#
loop_
_entity.id
_entity.type
_entity.pdbx_description
1 polymer ?
#
loop_
_entity_poly.entity_id
_entity_poly.type
_entity_poly.pdbx_seq_one_letter_code
_entity_poly.pdbx_strand_id
1 'polypeptide(L)' 'MSTKLSEIAAGKTVVVTSVVKDEIFLKLMEMGCVPGEKITVEQIAPLKDPISIIVAGYKLSLRLNEAQYILVDEI' A
#
# COMPACT_ATOMS: atom_id res chain seq x y z
N MET A 1 -2.87 -12.12 10.27
CA MET A 1 -1.95 -12.49 9.17
C MET A 1 -1.80 -11.34 8.20
N SER A 2 -0.60 -11.13 7.73
CA SER A 2 -0.35 -10.04 6.79
C SER A 2 -0.77 -10.43 5.37
N THR A 3 -1.32 -9.47 4.67
CA THR A 3 -1.77 -9.62 3.30
C THR A 3 -1.04 -8.59 2.45
N LYS A 4 -0.88 -8.87 1.17
CA LYS A 4 -0.28 -7.89 0.26
C LYS A 4 -1.25 -6.74 0.04
N LEU A 5 -0.73 -5.50 0.04
CA LEU A 5 -1.57 -4.33 -0.24
C LEU A 5 -2.28 -4.48 -1.59
N SER A 6 -1.61 -5.11 -2.55
CA SER A 6 -2.18 -5.33 -3.89
C SER A 6 -3.44 -6.19 -3.89
N GLU A 7 -3.72 -6.90 -2.80
CA GLU A 7 -4.89 -7.77 -2.69
C GLU A 7 -6.05 -7.13 -1.92
N ILE A 8 -5.86 -5.90 -1.44
CA ILE A 8 -6.88 -5.22 -0.65
C ILE A 8 -7.89 -4.54 -1.57
N ALA A 9 -9.17 -4.70 -1.27
CA ALA A 9 -10.23 -4.09 -2.06
C ALA A 9 -10.30 -2.58 -1.82
N ALA A 10 -10.79 -1.86 -2.83
CA ALA A 10 -11.02 -0.42 -2.72
C ALA A 10 -12.00 -0.15 -1.58
N GLY A 11 -11.77 0.92 -0.84
CA GLY A 11 -12.60 1.33 0.28
C GLY A 11 -12.12 0.80 1.63
N LYS A 12 -11.15 -0.11 1.64
CA LYS A 12 -10.63 -0.69 2.87
C LYS A 12 -9.49 0.14 3.45
N THR A 13 -9.42 0.18 4.78
CA THR A 13 -8.30 0.79 5.49
C THR A 13 -7.51 -0.32 6.15
N VAL A 14 -6.21 -0.26 6.00
CA VAL A 14 -5.30 -1.27 6.52
C VAL A 14 -4.11 -0.59 7.20
N VAL A 15 -3.34 -1.37 7.94
CA VAL A 15 -2.12 -0.86 8.57
C VAL A 15 -0.92 -1.59 7.97
N VAL A 16 0.13 -0.84 7.66
CA VAL A 16 1.35 -1.42 7.12
C VAL A 16 2.07 -2.21 8.21
N THR A 17 2.42 -3.46 7.90
CA THR A 17 3.18 -4.29 8.84
C THR A 17 4.64 -4.40 8.42
N SER A 18 4.91 -4.50 7.13
CA SER A 18 6.29 -4.51 6.64
C SER A 18 6.34 -4.26 5.14
N VAL A 19 7.55 -3.97 4.67
CA VAL A 19 7.84 -3.89 3.25
C VAL A 19 8.95 -4.90 2.99
N VAL A 20 8.70 -5.82 2.06
CA VAL A 20 9.52 -7.03 1.95
C VAL A 20 10.54 -7.03 0.81
N LYS A 21 10.65 -5.95 0.07
CA LYS A 21 11.62 -5.88 -1.02
C LYS A 21 12.58 -4.72 -0.83
N ASP A 22 13.86 -5.05 -0.65
CA ASP A 22 14.89 -4.06 -0.34
C ASP A 22 15.04 -2.99 -1.42
N GLU A 23 14.91 -3.36 -2.69
CA GLU A 23 15.09 -2.43 -3.80
C GLU A 23 14.14 -1.26 -3.77
N ILE A 24 12.92 -1.48 -3.27
CA ILE A 24 11.92 -0.42 -3.23
C ILE A 24 11.61 0.04 -1.80
N PHE A 25 12.27 -0.58 -0.83
CA PHE A 25 12.02 -0.29 0.58
C PHE A 25 12.18 1.20 0.90
N LEU A 26 13.32 1.76 0.51
CA LEU A 26 13.61 3.16 0.81
C LEU A 26 12.62 4.10 0.11
N LYS A 27 12.30 3.79 -1.15
CA LYS A 27 11.34 4.59 -1.90
C LYS A 27 9.97 4.61 -1.21
N LEU A 28 9.50 3.44 -0.78
CA LEU A 28 8.19 3.34 -0.13
C LEU A 28 8.21 4.03 1.23
N MET A 29 9.31 3.95 1.96
CA MET A 29 9.46 4.66 3.22
C MET A 29 9.37 6.17 3.01
N GLU A 30 10.03 6.68 1.97
CA GLU A 30 9.99 8.10 1.66
C GLU A 30 8.60 8.55 1.25
N MET A 31 7.80 7.65 0.72
CA MET A 31 6.42 7.94 0.33
C MET A 31 5.44 7.88 1.50
N GLY A 32 5.92 7.48 2.68
CA GLY A 32 5.07 7.38 3.86
C GLY A 32 4.54 5.99 4.16
N CYS A 33 4.90 4.98 3.36
CA CYS A 33 4.44 3.61 3.57
C CYS A 33 5.32 2.92 4.61
N VAL A 34 5.27 3.42 5.84
CA VAL A 34 6.11 2.90 6.91
C VAL A 34 5.30 1.97 7.81
N PRO A 35 5.94 0.97 8.43
CA PRO A 35 5.24 0.09 9.36
C PRO A 35 4.50 0.88 10.43
N GLY A 36 3.25 0.51 10.68
CA GLY A 36 2.40 1.20 11.64
C GLY A 36 1.54 2.28 11.02
N GLU A 37 1.80 2.68 9.79
CA GLU A 37 1.02 3.72 9.12
C GLU A 37 -0.25 3.12 8.54
N LYS A 38 -1.35 3.86 8.63
CA LYS A 38 -2.64 3.44 8.05
C LYS A 38 -2.70 3.86 6.59
N ILE A 39 -3.19 2.95 5.77
CA ILE A 39 -3.39 3.20 4.34
C ILE A 39 -4.84 2.90 4.00
N THR A 40 -5.50 3.80 3.28
CA THR A 40 -6.81 3.54 2.72
C THR A 40 -6.66 3.33 1.23
N VAL A 41 -7.15 2.21 0.72
CA VAL A 41 -7.18 1.96 -0.71
C VAL A 41 -8.38 2.71 -1.26
N GLU A 42 -8.14 3.79 -2.01
CA GLU A 42 -9.20 4.65 -2.50
C GLU A 42 -9.80 4.12 -3.78
N GLN A 43 -8.95 3.73 -4.72
CA GLN A 43 -9.39 3.37 -6.05
C GLN A 43 -8.40 2.40 -6.68
N ILE A 44 -8.95 1.48 -7.46
CA ILE A 44 -8.13 0.50 -8.20
C ILE A 44 -8.49 0.64 -9.67
N ALA A 45 -7.48 0.84 -10.51
CA ALA A 45 -7.71 0.96 -11.96
C ALA A 45 -8.30 -0.34 -12.51
N PRO A 46 -8.99 -0.30 -13.66
CA PRO A 46 -9.66 -1.47 -14.21
C PRO A 46 -8.79 -2.72 -14.36
N LEU A 47 -7.50 -2.54 -14.64
CA LEU A 47 -6.57 -3.67 -14.75
C LEU A 47 -5.75 -3.86 -13.48
N LYS A 48 -6.20 -3.29 -12.36
CA LYS A 48 -5.56 -3.38 -11.06
C LYS A 48 -4.22 -2.64 -10.98
N ASP A 49 -3.93 -1.78 -11.93
CA ASP A 49 -2.67 -1.03 -11.97
C ASP A 49 -2.87 0.28 -12.70
N PRO A 50 -2.60 1.41 -12.07
CA PRO A 50 -2.14 1.57 -10.68
C PRO A 50 -3.27 1.54 -9.65
N ILE A 51 -2.91 1.52 -8.38
CA ILE A 51 -3.89 1.70 -7.31
C ILE A 51 -3.66 3.04 -6.64
N SER A 52 -4.76 3.71 -6.28
CA SER A 52 -4.69 4.99 -5.57
C SER A 52 -4.90 4.73 -4.08
N ILE A 53 -4.02 5.27 -3.27
CA ILE A 53 -4.10 5.12 -1.81
C ILE A 53 -4.02 6.48 -1.15
N ILE A 54 -4.49 6.52 0.10
CA ILE A 54 -4.33 7.68 0.96
C ILE A 54 -3.48 7.24 2.13
N VAL A 55 -2.34 7.90 2.31
CA VAL A 55 -1.42 7.61 3.41
C VAL A 55 -0.91 8.93 3.96
N ALA A 56 -0.91 9.05 5.29
CA ALA A 56 -0.44 10.25 5.98
C ALA A 56 -1.10 11.54 5.46
N GLY A 57 -2.36 11.43 5.04
CA GLY A 57 -3.11 12.57 4.51
C GLY A 57 -2.84 12.91 3.05
N TYR A 58 -2.01 12.13 2.37
CA TYR A 58 -1.69 12.35 0.96
C TYR A 58 -2.27 11.27 0.08
N LYS A 59 -2.66 11.66 -1.13
CA LYS A 59 -3.09 10.71 -2.14
C LYS A 59 -1.88 10.32 -2.96
N LEU A 60 -1.62 9.02 -3.04
CA LEU A 60 -0.51 8.46 -3.81
C LEU A 60 -1.02 7.44 -4.80
N SER A 61 -0.30 7.30 -5.91
CA SER A 61 -0.57 6.26 -6.88
C SER A 61 0.57 5.26 -6.83
N LEU A 62 0.26 3.99 -6.61
CA LEU A 62 1.26 2.92 -6.56
C LEU A 62 1.06 1.96 -7.71
N ARG A 63 2.17 1.56 -8.30
CA ARG A 63 2.14 0.50 -9.30
C ARG A 63 1.92 -0.83 -8.60
N LEU A 64 1.33 -1.77 -9.32
CA LEU A 64 1.05 -3.09 -8.76
C LEU A 64 2.33 -3.75 -8.26
N ASN A 65 3.43 -3.62 -8.99
CA ASN A 65 4.70 -4.22 -8.59
C ASN A 65 5.32 -3.57 -7.35
N GLU A 66 4.79 -2.44 -6.93
CA GLU A 66 5.20 -1.82 -5.67
C GLU A 66 4.28 -2.29 -4.55
N ALA A 67 2.98 -2.27 -4.81
CA ALA A 67 1.99 -2.64 -3.80
C ALA A 67 2.10 -4.10 -3.34
N GLN A 68 2.55 -4.98 -4.23
CA GLN A 68 2.67 -6.40 -3.87
C GLN A 68 3.77 -6.66 -2.83
N TYR A 69 4.67 -5.70 -2.61
CA TYR A 69 5.74 -5.85 -1.63
C TYR A 69 5.44 -5.17 -0.30
N ILE A 70 4.25 -4.57 -0.17
CA ILE A 70 3.81 -3.97 1.09
C ILE A 70 2.87 -4.95 1.76
N LEU A 71 3.23 -5.39 2.96
CA LEU A 71 2.38 -6.27 3.75
C LEU A 71 1.56 -5.44 4.72
N VAL A 72 0.28 -5.75 4.82
CA VAL A 72 -0.66 -4.99 5.62
C VAL A 72 -1.58 -5.94 6.39
N ASP A 73 -2.19 -5.41 7.44
CA ASP A 73 -3.26 -6.08 8.17
C ASP A 73 -4.51 -5.22 8.07
N GLU A 74 -5.66 -5.85 7.94
CA GLU A 74 -6.93 -5.13 7.98
C GLU A 74 -7.20 -4.66 9.39
N ILE A 75 -7.81 -3.49 9.48
CA ILE A 75 -8.17 -2.89 10.77
C ILE A 75 -9.55 -3.35 11.19
#